data_c29f44308728fecb37e3ef9e6ccb3563
#
_entry.id   c29f44308728fecb37e3ef9e6ccb3563
#
_cell.length_a   1.000
_cell.length_b   1.000
_cell.length_c   1.000
_cell.angle_alpha   90.00
_cell.angle_beta   90.00
_cell.angle_gamma   90.00
#
_symmetry.space_group_name_H-M   'P 1'
#
loop_
_entity.id
_entity.type
_entity.pdbx_description
1 polymer ?
#
loop_
_entity_poly.entity_id
_entity_poly.type
_entity_poly.pdbx_seq_one_letter_code
_entity_poly.pdbx_strand_id
1 'polypeptide(L)'
;GEHEAAVFEAHLTLLDDPEFTGQMEMTIENDSLNAMKAVQNVTDTFVMIFESMDDAYMRERAADIKDVSKRIISNLAGKGGSAFAITEENTVVVAHDLTPSDTAQLDRSKVCGFLTNIGGRTSHSAIMARTLEIPAVVGLGDITTSVKNGDLVIVDGIEGVAIINPSEEVVAEYK
;
A
#
# COMPACT_ATOMS: atom_id res chain seq x y z
N GLY A 1 -8.32 14.25 -5.59
CA GLY A 1 -8.00 14.97 -6.84
C GLY A 1 -8.02 14.05 -8.07
N GLU A 2 -7.67 14.57 -9.25
CA GLU A 2 -7.68 13.78 -10.49
C GLU A 2 -6.74 12.57 -10.42
N HIS A 3 -5.60 12.70 -9.76
CA HIS A 3 -4.64 11.59 -9.65
C HIS A 3 -5.17 10.44 -8.79
N GLU A 4 -5.86 10.74 -7.72
CA GLU A 4 -6.50 9.71 -6.87
C GLU A 4 -7.64 9.01 -7.62
N ALA A 5 -8.40 9.75 -8.42
CA ALA A 5 -9.45 9.17 -9.25
C ALA A 5 -8.88 8.19 -10.28
N ALA A 6 -7.73 8.52 -10.90
CA ALA A 6 -7.08 7.67 -11.89
C ALA A 6 -6.70 6.28 -11.35
N VAL A 7 -6.33 6.16 -10.07
CA VAL A 7 -6.05 4.87 -9.43
C VAL A 7 -7.29 3.97 -9.47
N PHE A 8 -8.45 4.52 -9.09
CA PHE A 8 -9.69 3.74 -9.08
C PHE A 8 -10.25 3.48 -10.47
N GLU A 9 -10.00 4.36 -11.44
CA GLU A 9 -10.31 4.11 -12.85
C GLU A 9 -9.49 2.94 -13.40
N ALA A 10 -8.20 2.85 -13.07
CA ALA A 10 -7.37 1.71 -13.43
C ALA A 10 -7.88 0.41 -12.80
N HIS A 11 -8.32 0.44 -11.53
CA HIS A 11 -8.92 -0.70 -10.87
C HIS A 11 -10.24 -1.13 -11.53
N LEU A 12 -11.10 -0.19 -11.91
CA LEU A 12 -12.34 -0.50 -12.64
C LEU A 12 -12.04 -1.18 -13.98
N THR A 13 -11.07 -0.66 -14.72
CA THR A 13 -10.65 -1.26 -15.99
C THR A 13 -10.18 -2.71 -15.82
N LEU A 14 -9.41 -3.00 -14.76
CA LEU A 14 -8.98 -4.37 -14.46
C LEU A 14 -10.14 -5.28 -14.04
N LEU A 15 -11.11 -4.77 -13.28
CA LEU A 15 -12.29 -5.55 -12.86
C LEU A 15 -13.25 -5.85 -14.04
N ASP A 16 -13.26 -4.99 -15.05
CA ASP A 16 -14.04 -5.19 -16.27
C ASP A 16 -13.30 -6.03 -17.32
N ASP A 17 -12.02 -6.34 -17.11
CA ASP A 17 -11.21 -7.12 -18.03
C ASP A 17 -11.53 -8.63 -17.91
N PRO A 18 -12.14 -9.25 -18.94
CA PRO A 18 -12.48 -10.67 -18.93
C PRO A 18 -11.26 -11.60 -18.88
N GLU A 19 -10.10 -11.15 -19.35
CA GLU A 19 -8.88 -11.94 -19.23
C GLU A 19 -8.44 -12.07 -17.76
N PHE A 20 -8.61 -11.03 -16.98
CA PHE A 20 -8.25 -11.03 -15.56
C PHE A 20 -9.30 -11.71 -14.69
N THR A 21 -10.54 -11.24 -14.74
CA THR A 21 -11.64 -11.77 -13.90
C THR A 21 -12.12 -13.13 -14.38
N GLY A 22 -12.19 -13.36 -15.69
CA GLY A 22 -12.58 -14.65 -16.26
C GLY A 22 -11.60 -15.77 -15.92
N GLN A 23 -10.30 -15.49 -15.86
CA GLN A 23 -9.33 -16.49 -15.40
C GLN A 23 -9.50 -16.85 -13.91
N MET A 24 -9.91 -15.89 -13.06
CA MET A 24 -10.24 -16.18 -11.66
C MET A 24 -11.45 -17.14 -11.57
N GLU A 25 -12.51 -16.85 -12.31
CA GLU A 25 -13.71 -17.70 -12.37
C GLU A 25 -13.37 -19.11 -12.88
N MET A 26 -12.65 -19.22 -13.99
CA MET A 26 -12.21 -20.49 -14.55
C MET A 26 -11.33 -21.29 -13.59
N THR A 27 -10.46 -20.64 -12.85
CA THR A 27 -9.59 -21.27 -11.84
C THR A 27 -10.41 -21.85 -10.69
N ILE A 28 -11.45 -21.13 -10.25
CA ILE A 28 -12.39 -21.64 -9.23
C ILE A 28 -13.12 -22.90 -9.74
N GLU A 29 -13.66 -22.83 -10.95
CA GLU A 29 -14.46 -23.92 -11.53
C GLU A 29 -13.63 -25.17 -11.86
N ASN A 30 -12.49 -24.99 -12.53
CA ASN A 30 -11.69 -26.09 -13.05
C ASN A 30 -10.80 -26.74 -11.99
N ASP A 31 -10.21 -25.94 -11.11
CA ASP A 31 -9.23 -26.40 -10.13
C ASP A 31 -9.86 -26.64 -8.74
N SER A 32 -11.16 -26.38 -8.60
CA SER A 32 -11.90 -26.49 -7.32
C SER A 32 -11.22 -25.70 -6.18
N LEU A 33 -10.59 -24.57 -6.49
CA LEU A 33 -9.97 -23.71 -5.52
C LEU A 33 -11.00 -22.75 -4.90
N ASN A 34 -10.76 -22.36 -3.65
CA ASN A 34 -11.54 -21.27 -3.08
C ASN A 34 -11.20 -19.93 -3.78
N ALA A 35 -12.15 -18.99 -3.74
CA ALA A 35 -12.03 -17.72 -4.46
C ALA A 35 -10.75 -16.94 -4.12
N MET A 36 -10.36 -16.88 -2.84
CA MET A 36 -9.13 -16.15 -2.43
C MET A 36 -7.88 -16.77 -3.04
N LYS A 37 -7.79 -18.10 -3.08
CA LYS A 37 -6.65 -18.80 -3.67
C LYS A 37 -6.61 -18.65 -5.18
N ALA A 38 -7.76 -18.68 -5.85
CA ALA A 38 -7.87 -18.43 -7.27
C ALA A 38 -7.42 -17.02 -7.64
N VAL A 39 -7.87 -16.00 -6.91
CA VAL A 39 -7.42 -14.61 -7.08
C VAL A 39 -5.92 -14.51 -6.90
N GLN A 40 -5.34 -15.11 -5.86
CA GLN A 40 -3.89 -15.08 -5.63
C GLN A 40 -3.11 -15.72 -6.79
N ASN A 41 -3.50 -16.92 -7.24
CA ASN A 41 -2.80 -17.62 -8.32
C ASN A 41 -2.84 -16.85 -9.64
N VAL A 42 -4.00 -16.29 -10.01
CA VAL A 42 -4.15 -15.50 -11.23
C VAL A 42 -3.33 -14.22 -11.12
N THR A 43 -3.39 -13.54 -9.97
CA THR A 43 -2.59 -12.34 -9.69
C THR A 43 -1.10 -12.61 -9.86
N ASP A 44 -0.58 -13.67 -9.26
CA ASP A 44 0.84 -14.02 -9.34
C ASP A 44 1.28 -14.25 -10.79
N THR A 45 0.41 -14.89 -11.59
CA THR A 45 0.67 -15.12 -13.02
C THR A 45 0.73 -13.81 -13.81
N PHE A 46 -0.25 -12.94 -13.64
CA PHE A 46 -0.29 -11.65 -14.35
C PHE A 46 0.88 -10.74 -13.92
N VAL A 47 1.17 -10.66 -12.64
CA VAL A 47 2.29 -9.89 -12.11
C VAL A 47 3.60 -10.36 -12.71
N MET A 48 3.85 -11.68 -12.75
CA MET A 48 5.05 -12.25 -13.36
C MET A 48 5.17 -11.86 -14.84
N ILE A 49 4.07 -11.92 -15.60
CA ILE A 49 4.06 -11.53 -17.02
C ILE A 49 4.41 -10.05 -17.16
N PHE A 50 3.72 -9.16 -16.45
CA PHE A 50 3.91 -7.72 -16.58
C PHE A 50 5.29 -7.26 -16.07
N GLU A 51 5.80 -7.84 -15.00
CA GLU A 51 7.13 -7.53 -14.48
C GLU A 51 8.27 -8.03 -15.40
N SER A 52 8.01 -9.07 -16.20
CA SER A 52 8.97 -9.57 -17.19
C SER A 52 9.06 -8.74 -18.47
N MET A 53 8.13 -7.82 -18.69
CA MET A 53 8.13 -6.97 -19.88
C MET A 53 9.19 -5.88 -19.81
N ASP A 54 9.79 -5.58 -20.96
CA ASP A 54 10.83 -4.55 -21.07
C ASP A 54 10.24 -3.12 -21.24
N ASP A 55 8.99 -2.95 -20.84
CA ASP A 55 8.24 -1.71 -20.89
C ASP A 55 7.93 -1.21 -19.48
N ALA A 56 8.38 0.01 -19.18
CA ALA A 56 8.20 0.60 -17.84
C ALA A 56 6.72 0.81 -17.49
N TYR A 57 5.89 1.20 -18.46
CA TYR A 57 4.46 1.37 -18.28
C TYR A 57 3.78 0.05 -17.93
N MET A 58 4.14 -1.04 -18.62
CA MET A 58 3.59 -2.36 -18.32
C MET A 58 4.03 -2.87 -16.93
N ARG A 59 5.28 -2.61 -16.52
CA ARG A 59 5.74 -2.94 -15.16
C ARG A 59 4.98 -2.17 -14.08
N GLU A 60 4.61 -0.90 -14.33
CA GLU A 60 3.79 -0.13 -13.38
C GLU A 60 2.38 -0.73 -13.22
N ARG A 61 1.82 -1.30 -14.26
CA ARG A 61 0.52 -1.99 -14.17
C ARG A 61 0.55 -3.22 -13.27
N ALA A 62 1.70 -3.85 -13.06
CA ALA A 62 1.83 -4.92 -12.07
C ALA A 62 1.47 -4.45 -10.64
N ALA A 63 1.77 -3.18 -10.31
CA ALA A 63 1.38 -2.59 -9.03
C ALA A 63 -0.14 -2.45 -8.90
N ASP A 64 -0.83 -2.02 -9.97
CA ASP A 64 -2.29 -1.91 -9.99
C ASP A 64 -2.95 -3.29 -9.85
N ILE A 65 -2.41 -4.32 -10.52
CA ILE A 65 -2.88 -5.71 -10.41
C ILE A 65 -2.75 -6.22 -8.97
N LYS A 66 -1.61 -5.98 -8.32
CA LYS A 66 -1.40 -6.32 -6.90
C LYS A 66 -2.38 -5.61 -5.98
N ASP A 67 -2.60 -4.32 -6.22
CA ASP A 67 -3.47 -3.48 -5.40
C ASP A 67 -4.95 -3.91 -5.53
N VAL A 68 -5.48 -4.07 -6.75
CA VAL A 68 -6.87 -4.50 -6.95
C VAL A 68 -7.09 -5.91 -6.39
N SER A 69 -6.13 -6.81 -6.54
CA SER A 69 -6.21 -8.18 -6.01
C SER A 69 -6.22 -8.20 -4.47
N LYS A 70 -5.40 -7.38 -3.82
CA LYS A 70 -5.42 -7.19 -2.36
C LYS A 70 -6.81 -6.74 -1.88
N ARG A 71 -7.44 -5.83 -2.62
CA ARG A 71 -8.81 -5.36 -2.30
C ARG A 71 -9.85 -6.44 -2.50
N ILE A 72 -9.77 -7.23 -3.59
CA ILE A 72 -10.67 -8.36 -3.82
C ILE A 72 -10.56 -9.37 -2.67
N ILE A 73 -9.35 -9.80 -2.31
CA ILE A 73 -9.10 -10.74 -1.22
C ILE A 73 -9.61 -10.19 0.12
N SER A 74 -9.39 -8.92 0.41
CA SER A 74 -9.90 -8.27 1.63
C SER A 74 -11.43 -8.28 1.70
N ASN A 75 -12.10 -8.02 0.58
CA ASN A 75 -13.56 -8.11 0.49
C ASN A 75 -14.06 -9.54 0.69
N LEU A 76 -13.43 -10.52 0.04
CA LEU A 76 -13.75 -11.95 0.21
C LEU A 76 -13.57 -12.42 1.66
N ALA A 77 -12.57 -11.87 2.36
CA ALA A 77 -12.32 -12.17 3.78
C ALA A 77 -13.31 -11.44 4.74
N GLY A 78 -14.27 -10.67 4.22
CA GLY A 78 -15.19 -9.86 5.02
C GLY A 78 -14.55 -8.66 5.71
N LYS A 79 -13.34 -8.28 5.30
CA LYS A 79 -12.58 -7.13 5.83
C LYS A 79 -12.64 -5.92 4.90
N GLY A 80 -13.56 -5.92 3.94
CA GLY A 80 -13.75 -4.80 3.01
C GLY A 80 -14.17 -3.53 3.74
N GLY A 81 -13.46 -2.44 3.50
CA GLY A 81 -13.71 -1.12 4.09
C GLY A 81 -12.49 -0.22 3.95
N SER A 82 -12.63 1.04 4.28
CA SER A 82 -11.49 1.96 4.31
C SER A 82 -10.50 1.51 5.38
N ALA A 83 -9.28 1.18 4.96
CA ALA A 83 -8.23 0.71 5.86
C ALA A 83 -7.77 1.80 6.85
N PHE A 84 -8.03 3.08 6.55
CA PHE A 84 -7.46 4.20 7.28
C PHE A 84 -8.53 5.23 7.68
N ALA A 85 -9.19 4.99 8.82
CA ALA A 85 -9.96 6.04 9.47
C ALA A 85 -9.03 6.89 10.34
N ILE A 86 -8.30 7.82 9.73
CA ILE A 86 -7.44 8.77 10.47
C ILE A 86 -8.32 9.86 11.06
N THR A 87 -8.43 9.88 12.37
CA THR A 87 -9.28 10.85 13.11
C THR A 87 -8.47 12.02 13.67
N GLU A 88 -7.17 11.82 13.94
CA GLU A 88 -6.33 12.80 14.63
C GLU A 88 -5.35 13.46 13.66
N GLU A 89 -5.04 14.73 13.92
CA GLU A 89 -3.99 15.48 13.22
C GLU A 89 -2.59 14.99 13.63
N ASN A 90 -1.58 15.28 12.82
CA ASN A 90 -0.19 14.87 13.03
C ASN A 90 0.00 13.36 13.20
N THR A 91 -0.78 12.60 12.46
CA THR A 91 -0.73 11.12 12.50
C THR A 91 0.36 10.60 11.58
N VAL A 92 1.22 9.71 12.11
CA VAL A 92 2.13 8.88 11.32
C VAL A 92 1.43 7.58 10.97
N VAL A 93 1.35 7.27 9.68
CA VAL A 93 0.78 6.00 9.19
C VAL A 93 1.86 4.93 9.21
N VAL A 94 1.59 3.84 9.94
CA VAL A 94 2.47 2.67 10.04
C VAL A 94 1.79 1.48 9.38
N ALA A 95 2.42 0.90 8.36
CA ALA A 95 1.85 -0.20 7.60
C ALA A 95 2.92 -1.22 7.18
N HIS A 96 2.49 -2.43 6.79
CA HIS A 96 3.41 -3.38 6.15
C HIS A 96 3.91 -2.82 4.81
N ASP A 97 2.97 -2.32 4.00
CA ASP A 97 3.19 -1.60 2.74
C ASP A 97 2.01 -0.66 2.50
N LEU A 98 2.21 0.36 1.68
CA LEU A 98 1.16 1.29 1.24
C LEU A 98 0.98 1.17 -0.27
N THR A 99 -0.22 0.77 -0.67
CA THR A 99 -0.61 0.68 -2.07
C THR A 99 -1.11 2.03 -2.61
N PRO A 100 -1.22 2.20 -3.95
CA PRO A 100 -1.83 3.39 -4.53
C PRO A 100 -3.23 3.68 -4.00
N SER A 101 -4.08 2.65 -3.84
CA SER A 101 -5.43 2.84 -3.31
C SER A 101 -5.44 3.16 -1.81
N ASP A 102 -4.49 2.64 -1.04
CA ASP A 102 -4.32 3.02 0.36
C ASP A 102 -4.02 4.52 0.48
N THR A 103 -3.05 5.00 -0.28
CA THR A 103 -2.63 6.42 -0.24
C THR A 103 -3.67 7.38 -0.84
N ALA A 104 -4.44 6.94 -1.84
CA ALA A 104 -5.53 7.73 -2.42
C ALA A 104 -6.69 8.00 -1.44
N GLN A 105 -6.83 7.17 -0.42
CA GLN A 105 -7.86 7.28 0.61
C GLN A 105 -7.41 8.04 1.87
N LEU A 106 -6.13 8.40 1.97
CA LEU A 106 -5.59 9.12 3.12
C LEU A 106 -6.07 10.57 3.16
N ASP A 107 -6.47 11.02 4.34
CA ASP A 107 -6.66 12.45 4.60
C ASP A 107 -5.29 13.11 4.80
N ARG A 108 -4.81 13.75 3.73
CA ARG A 108 -3.49 14.39 3.67
C ARG A 108 -3.31 15.51 4.68
N SER A 109 -4.39 16.12 5.16
CA SER A 109 -4.31 17.18 6.16
C SER A 109 -3.95 16.64 7.54
N LYS A 110 -4.12 15.36 7.78
CA LYS A 110 -3.90 14.70 9.07
C LYS A 110 -2.61 13.87 9.11
N VAL A 111 -2.10 13.45 7.95
CA VAL A 111 -0.91 12.60 7.88
C VAL A 111 0.35 13.46 7.83
N CYS A 112 1.27 13.21 8.76
CA CYS A 112 2.55 13.90 8.85
C CYS A 112 3.77 13.00 8.57
N GLY A 113 3.58 11.71 8.30
CA GLY A 113 4.67 10.81 7.95
C GLY A 113 4.23 9.38 7.68
N PHE A 114 5.13 8.59 7.05
CA PHE A 114 4.92 7.17 6.77
C PHE A 114 6.06 6.31 7.31
N LEU A 115 5.70 5.15 7.87
CA LEU A 115 6.64 4.09 8.23
C LEU A 115 6.14 2.78 7.64
N THR A 116 7.01 2.04 6.91
CA THR A 116 6.61 0.75 6.32
C THR A 116 7.63 -0.34 6.60
N ASN A 117 7.13 -1.60 6.72
CA ASN A 117 7.98 -2.77 6.89
C ASN A 117 8.81 -3.02 5.64
N ILE A 118 8.18 -2.94 4.47
CA ILE A 118 8.83 -3.18 3.18
C ILE A 118 8.88 -1.91 2.35
N GLY A 119 9.65 -1.95 1.30
CA GLY A 119 9.80 -0.86 0.35
C GLY A 119 11.25 -0.39 0.24
N GLY A 120 11.48 0.43 -0.76
CA GLY A 120 12.77 1.05 -1.07
C GLY A 120 12.57 2.45 -1.64
N ARG A 121 13.64 3.09 -2.09
CA ARG A 121 13.61 4.48 -2.60
C ARG A 121 12.66 4.70 -3.78
N THR A 122 12.35 3.64 -4.52
CA THR A 122 11.45 3.64 -5.69
C THR A 122 10.09 3.02 -5.38
N SER A 123 9.81 2.65 -4.13
CA SER A 123 8.48 2.15 -3.74
C SER A 123 7.43 3.24 -3.85
N HIS A 124 6.17 2.83 -4.04
CA HIS A 124 5.04 3.76 -4.12
C HIS A 124 4.96 4.66 -2.88
N SER A 125 5.10 4.10 -1.67
CA SER A 125 5.10 4.85 -0.41
C SER A 125 6.19 5.92 -0.33
N ALA A 126 7.42 5.61 -0.83
CA ALA A 126 8.51 6.57 -0.86
C ALA A 126 8.28 7.69 -1.90
N ILE A 127 7.71 7.35 -3.06
CA ILE A 127 7.35 8.33 -4.10
C ILE A 127 6.25 9.26 -3.59
N MET A 128 5.21 8.69 -2.97
CA MET A 128 4.10 9.46 -2.42
C MET A 128 4.55 10.40 -1.28
N ALA A 129 5.41 9.94 -0.38
CA ALA A 129 5.94 10.78 0.69
C ALA A 129 6.68 12.00 0.12
N ARG A 130 7.50 11.82 -0.93
CA ARG A 130 8.16 12.93 -1.63
C ARG A 130 7.17 13.88 -2.29
N THR A 131 6.14 13.35 -2.94
CA THR A 131 5.09 14.15 -3.58
C THR A 131 4.28 14.96 -2.57
N LEU A 132 4.07 14.42 -1.38
CA LEU A 132 3.36 15.07 -0.29
C LEU A 132 4.26 15.96 0.58
N GLU A 133 5.58 15.93 0.33
CA GLU A 133 6.60 16.66 1.10
C GLU A 133 6.57 16.30 2.59
N ILE A 134 6.27 15.03 2.92
CA ILE A 134 6.28 14.51 4.28
C ILE A 134 7.38 13.46 4.47
N PRO A 135 7.96 13.34 5.69
CA PRO A 135 8.98 12.35 5.98
C PRO A 135 8.45 10.92 5.87
N ALA A 136 9.30 10.03 5.36
CA ALA A 136 9.00 8.60 5.34
C ALA A 136 10.25 7.77 5.55
N VAL A 137 10.11 6.68 6.30
CA VAL A 137 11.14 5.63 6.41
C VAL A 137 10.51 4.32 5.99
N VAL A 138 11.07 3.71 4.95
CA VAL A 138 10.56 2.47 4.35
C VAL A 138 11.58 1.34 4.52
N GLY A 139 11.11 0.09 4.50
CA GLY A 139 12.00 -1.06 4.62
C GLY A 139 12.47 -1.33 6.06
N LEU A 140 11.68 -0.97 7.05
CA LEU A 140 11.99 -1.13 8.49
C LEU A 140 11.83 -2.58 9.01
N GLY A 141 11.37 -3.50 8.15
CA GLY A 141 11.22 -4.93 8.48
C GLY A 141 9.99 -5.25 9.31
N ASP A 142 9.94 -4.84 10.56
CA ASP A 142 8.93 -5.24 11.53
C ASP A 142 8.28 -4.08 12.31
N ILE A 143 8.31 -2.87 11.75
CA ILE A 143 7.78 -1.67 12.43
C ILE A 143 6.33 -1.83 12.87
N THR A 144 5.51 -2.56 12.12
CA THR A 144 4.09 -2.80 12.46
C THR A 144 3.89 -3.63 13.72
N THR A 145 4.89 -4.39 14.16
CA THR A 145 4.85 -5.15 15.43
C THR A 145 5.51 -4.40 16.56
N SER A 146 6.35 -3.43 16.26
CA SER A 146 7.11 -2.64 17.22
C SER A 146 6.35 -1.41 17.71
N VAL A 147 5.38 -0.91 16.92
CA VAL A 147 4.56 0.29 17.22
C VAL A 147 3.12 -0.10 17.50
N LYS A 148 2.50 0.59 18.44
CA LYS A 148 1.07 0.47 18.76
C LYS A 148 0.35 1.77 18.43
N ASN A 149 -0.96 1.67 18.16
CA ASN A 149 -1.79 2.87 17.99
C ASN A 149 -1.70 3.76 19.24
N GLY A 150 -1.43 5.05 19.00
CA GLY A 150 -1.26 6.05 20.07
C GLY A 150 0.18 6.23 20.57
N ASP A 151 1.14 5.42 20.12
CA ASP A 151 2.56 5.65 20.40
C ASP A 151 3.05 6.95 19.77
N LEU A 152 3.91 7.67 20.49
CA LEU A 152 4.64 8.80 19.95
C LEU A 152 5.81 8.30 19.10
N VAL A 153 5.94 8.80 17.86
CA VAL A 153 7.04 8.42 16.98
C VAL A 153 7.69 9.66 16.34
N ILE A 154 9.00 9.59 16.14
CA ILE A 154 9.77 10.53 15.33
C ILE A 154 10.10 9.83 14.01
N VAL A 155 9.89 10.52 12.90
CA VAL A 155 10.22 10.07 11.55
C VAL A 155 11.26 10.99 10.96
N ASP A 156 12.49 10.52 10.86
CA ASP A 156 13.58 11.23 10.19
C ASP A 156 13.81 10.63 8.79
N GLY A 157 13.21 11.26 7.79
CA GLY A 157 13.32 10.82 6.40
C GLY A 157 14.68 11.15 5.76
N ILE A 158 15.52 11.97 6.38
CA ILE A 158 16.86 12.32 5.92
C ILE A 158 17.84 11.24 6.34
N GLU A 159 17.89 10.93 7.64
CA GLU A 159 18.77 9.91 8.20
C GLU A 159 18.21 8.48 8.03
N GLY A 160 16.91 8.34 7.68
CA GLY A 160 16.26 7.05 7.53
C GLY A 160 15.99 6.37 8.89
N VAL A 161 15.67 7.15 9.92
CA VAL A 161 15.49 6.69 11.30
C VAL A 161 14.05 6.87 11.74
N ALA A 162 13.53 5.87 12.47
CA ALA A 162 12.28 5.96 13.21
C ALA A 162 12.54 5.71 14.69
N ILE A 163 12.07 6.62 15.56
CA ILE A 163 12.24 6.50 17.01
C ILE A 163 10.86 6.34 17.64
N ILE A 164 10.66 5.25 18.37
CA ILE A 164 9.40 4.89 19.03
C ILE A 164 9.46 5.31 20.48
N ASN A 165 8.43 6.01 20.95
CA ASN A 165 8.30 6.50 22.33
C ASN A 165 9.57 7.23 22.82
N PRO A 166 10.05 8.26 22.06
CA PRO A 166 11.25 9.01 22.42
C PRO A 166 11.08 9.72 23.77
N SER A 167 12.21 9.95 24.46
CA SER A 167 12.22 10.81 25.65
C SER A 167 11.97 12.28 25.29
N GLU A 168 11.57 13.10 26.26
CA GLU A 168 11.36 14.54 26.06
C GLU A 168 12.62 15.26 25.54
N GLU A 169 13.79 14.79 25.95
CA GLU A 169 15.09 15.31 25.51
C GLU A 169 15.28 15.05 23.99
N VAL A 170 15.01 13.82 23.55
CA VAL A 170 15.11 13.44 22.12
C VAL A 170 14.07 14.19 21.30
N VAL A 171 12.84 14.35 21.79
CA VAL A 171 11.81 15.15 21.09
C VAL A 171 12.27 16.60 20.95
N ALA A 172 12.97 17.16 21.93
CA ALA A 172 13.46 18.54 21.86
C ALA A 172 14.59 18.71 20.82
N GLU A 173 15.39 17.69 20.56
CA GLU A 173 16.44 17.72 19.55
C GLU A 173 15.89 17.72 18.10
N TYR A 174 14.68 17.16 17.89
CA TYR A 174 14.03 17.07 16.59
C TYR A 174 13.00 18.17 16.30
N LYS A 175 12.83 19.14 17.19
CA LYS A 175 11.96 20.32 17.01
C LYS A 175 12.74 21.54 16.54
#